data_dc89f575e933536a17dfc9183c886ac8
#
_entry.id   dc89f575e933536a17dfc9183c886ac8
#
_cell.length_a   1.000
_cell.length_b   1.000
_cell.length_c   1.000
_cell.angle_alpha   90.00
_cell.angle_beta   90.00
_cell.angle_gamma   90.00
#
_symmetry.space_group_name_H-M   'P 1'
#
loop_
_entity.id
_entity.type
_entity.pdbx_description
1 polymer ?
#
loop_
_entity_poly.entity_id
_entity_poly.type
_entity_poly.pdbx_seq_one_letter_code
_entity_poly.pdbx_strand_id
1 'polypeptide(L)' 'MLILILGMILRNERLKNNLTLEELSKLTNISASELDKIELGKIKAPSSVFLYRLSEVLDLDYEEMLKYRFASYYIKK' A
#
# COMPACT_ATOMS: atom_id res chain seq x y z
N MET A 1 -10.24 10.81 -5.51
CA MET A 1 -8.96 11.42 -5.20
C MET A 1 -8.42 10.96 -3.89
N LEU A 2 -9.16 11.20 -2.81
CA LEU A 2 -8.65 10.84 -1.49
C LEU A 2 -8.46 9.36 -1.30
N ILE A 3 -9.21 8.56 -2.05
CA ILE A 3 -9.10 7.12 -1.95
C ILE A 3 -7.72 6.62 -2.37
N LEU A 4 -6.94 7.46 -3.06
CA LEU A 4 -5.62 7.08 -3.52
C LEU A 4 -4.51 7.37 -2.50
N ILE A 5 -4.84 7.98 -1.37
CA ILE A 5 -3.82 8.39 -0.40
C ILE A 5 -2.93 7.24 0.02
N LEU A 6 -3.52 6.13 0.42
CA LEU A 6 -2.74 4.98 0.87
C LEU A 6 -1.83 4.46 -0.24
N GLY A 7 -2.40 4.33 -1.45
CA GLY A 7 -1.62 3.85 -2.58
C GLY A 7 -0.45 4.76 -2.92
N MET A 8 -0.67 6.07 -2.83
CA MET A 8 0.39 7.03 -3.12
C MET A 8 1.52 6.94 -2.09
N ILE A 9 1.17 6.78 -0.83
CA ILE A 9 2.17 6.63 0.22
C ILE A 9 3.02 5.38 -0.05
N LEU A 10 2.35 4.28 -0.36
CA LEU A 10 3.05 3.01 -0.60
C LEU A 10 3.95 3.12 -1.83
N ARG A 11 3.45 3.72 -2.89
CA ARG A 11 4.24 3.89 -4.09
C ARG A 11 5.45 4.77 -3.86
N ASN A 12 5.26 5.89 -3.18
CA ASN A 12 6.35 6.81 -2.91
C ASN A 12 7.43 6.14 -2.08
N GLU A 13 7.04 5.36 -1.08
CA GLU A 13 8.02 4.66 -0.26
C GLU A 13 8.74 3.58 -1.06
N ARG A 14 8.03 2.89 -1.93
CA ARG A 14 8.66 1.89 -2.79
C ARG A 14 9.73 2.54 -3.66
N LEU A 15 9.37 3.63 -4.31
CA LEU A 15 10.31 4.32 -5.20
C LEU A 15 11.48 4.92 -4.45
N LYS A 16 11.23 5.41 -3.23
CA LYS A 16 12.27 5.94 -2.38
C LYS A 16 13.30 4.87 -2.04
N ASN A 17 12.87 3.63 -1.96
CA ASN A 17 13.76 2.51 -1.67
C ASN A 17 14.30 1.87 -2.94
N ASN A 18 14.06 2.49 -4.08
CA ASN A 18 14.55 2.02 -5.38
C ASN A 18 14.09 0.60 -5.70
N LEU A 19 12.85 0.29 -5.37
CA LEU A 19 12.30 -1.04 -5.60
C LEU A 19 11.34 -1.03 -6.78
N THR A 20 11.43 -2.06 -7.62
CA THR A 20 10.41 -2.31 -8.64
C THR A 20 9.25 -3.03 -7.99
N LEU A 21 8.12 -3.11 -8.71
CA LEU A 21 6.98 -3.88 -8.21
C LEU A 21 7.37 -5.35 -8.04
N GLU A 22 8.17 -5.88 -8.95
CA GLU A 22 8.61 -7.27 -8.85
C GLU A 22 9.48 -7.50 -7.63
N GLU A 23 10.37 -6.56 -7.35
CA GLU A 23 11.24 -6.69 -6.17
C GLU A 23 10.41 -6.62 -4.90
N LEU A 24 9.49 -5.68 -4.83
CA LEU A 24 8.63 -5.57 -3.65
C LEU A 24 7.76 -6.80 -3.50
N SER A 25 7.31 -7.37 -4.63
CA SER A 25 6.53 -8.59 -4.61
C SER A 25 7.29 -9.73 -3.95
N LYS A 26 8.56 -9.86 -4.29
CA LYS A 26 9.38 -10.92 -3.69
C LYS A 26 9.57 -10.73 -2.19
N LEU A 27 9.73 -9.49 -1.78
CA LEU A 27 9.96 -9.19 -0.36
C LEU A 27 8.70 -9.36 0.48
N THR A 28 7.53 -9.12 -0.10
CA THR A 28 6.28 -9.13 0.65
C THR A 28 5.45 -10.39 0.41
N ASN A 29 5.79 -11.14 -0.61
CA ASN A 29 4.99 -12.28 -1.04
C ASN A 29 3.58 -11.86 -1.48
N ILE A 30 3.47 -10.65 -2.00
CA ILE A 30 2.25 -10.13 -2.62
C ILE A 30 2.54 -10.02 -4.10
N SER A 31 1.62 -10.47 -4.96
CA SER A 31 1.88 -10.43 -6.39
C SER A 31 2.08 -8.99 -6.88
N ALA A 32 2.90 -8.82 -7.91
CA ALA A 32 3.15 -7.51 -8.48
C ALA A 32 1.86 -6.89 -8.99
N SER A 33 0.96 -7.70 -9.54
CA SER A 33 -0.32 -7.22 -10.02
C SER A 33 -1.17 -6.65 -8.89
N GLU A 34 -1.18 -7.33 -7.74
CA GLU A 34 -1.91 -6.84 -6.58
C GLU A 34 -1.30 -5.55 -6.07
N LEU A 35 0.03 -5.50 -6.00
CA LEU A 35 0.72 -4.28 -5.54
C LEU A 35 0.38 -3.10 -6.44
N ASP A 36 0.36 -3.32 -7.74
CA ASP A 36 0.03 -2.27 -8.69
C ASP A 36 -1.38 -1.74 -8.43
N LYS A 37 -2.33 -2.64 -8.21
CA LYS A 37 -3.71 -2.25 -7.94
C LYS A 37 -3.83 -1.48 -6.64
N ILE A 38 -3.07 -1.88 -5.61
CA ILE A 38 -3.09 -1.16 -4.35
C ILE A 38 -2.54 0.25 -4.54
N GLU A 39 -1.43 0.39 -5.25
CA GLU A 39 -0.80 1.69 -5.46
C GLU A 39 -1.68 2.61 -6.29
N LEU A 40 -2.45 2.05 -7.21
CA LEU A 40 -3.34 2.84 -8.05
C LEU A 40 -4.69 3.13 -7.40
N GLY A 41 -4.90 2.63 -6.19
CA GLY A 41 -6.15 2.85 -5.50
C GLY A 41 -7.31 2.05 -6.04
N LYS A 42 -7.02 1.00 -6.78
CA LYS A 42 -8.09 0.16 -7.35
C LYS A 42 -8.67 -0.82 -6.35
N ILE A 43 -7.96 -1.04 -5.26
CA ILE A 43 -8.44 -1.88 -4.17
C ILE A 43 -8.80 -0.94 -3.02
N LYS A 44 -10.08 -0.88 -2.68
CA LYS A 44 -10.57 0.07 -1.69
C LYS A 44 -9.99 -0.14 -0.30
N ALA A 45 -9.88 -1.38 0.09
CA ALA A 45 -9.41 -1.68 1.43
C ALA A 45 -8.49 -2.90 1.36
N PRO A 46 -7.20 -2.66 1.10
CA PRO A 46 -6.25 -3.77 1.08
C PRO A 46 -6.29 -4.51 2.42
N SER A 47 -6.03 -5.81 2.38
CA SER A 47 -6.12 -6.61 3.60
C SER A 47 -5.10 -6.12 4.63
N SER A 48 -5.43 -6.30 5.90
CA SER A 48 -4.52 -5.90 6.97
C SER A 48 -3.22 -6.69 6.91
N VAL A 49 -3.28 -7.93 6.43
CA VAL A 49 -2.06 -8.74 6.29
C VAL A 49 -1.13 -8.13 5.26
N PHE A 50 -1.69 -7.69 4.12
CA PHE A 50 -0.88 -7.04 3.10
C PHE A 50 -0.25 -5.77 3.63
N LEU A 51 -1.03 -4.95 4.34
CA LEU A 51 -0.51 -3.71 4.91
C LEU A 51 0.58 -3.96 5.93
N TYR A 52 0.43 -5.02 6.72
CA TYR A 52 1.44 -5.36 7.69
C TYR A 52 2.76 -5.71 7.01
N ARG A 53 2.70 -6.54 5.98
CA ARG A 53 3.89 -6.93 5.24
C ARG A 53 4.57 -5.73 4.59
N LEU A 54 3.75 -4.86 3.98
CA LEU A 54 4.28 -3.66 3.34
C LEU A 54 4.92 -2.72 4.35
N SER A 55 4.29 -2.58 5.51
CA SER A 55 4.82 -1.74 6.57
C SER A 55 6.19 -2.22 7.03
N GLU A 56 6.34 -3.53 7.15
CA GLU A 56 7.62 -4.08 7.58
C GLU A 56 8.72 -3.87 6.54
N VAL A 57 8.41 -4.16 5.30
CA VAL A 57 9.42 -4.05 4.23
C VAL A 57 9.79 -2.61 3.96
N LEU A 58 8.81 -1.71 3.98
CA LEU A 58 9.03 -0.30 3.67
C LEU A 58 9.29 0.55 4.91
N ASP A 59 9.35 -0.08 6.07
CA ASP A 59 9.61 0.63 7.34
C ASP A 59 8.57 1.71 7.60
N LEU A 60 7.29 1.35 7.45
CA LEU A 60 6.20 2.26 7.70
C LEU A 60 5.46 1.84 8.96
N ASP A 61 4.75 2.80 9.56
CA ASP A 61 3.95 2.53 10.74
C ASP A 61 2.67 1.81 10.33
N TYR A 62 2.51 0.57 10.77
CA TYR A 62 1.37 -0.24 10.42
C TYR A 62 0.05 0.39 10.85
N GLU A 63 0.01 0.93 12.06
CA GLU A 63 -1.22 1.54 12.55
C GLU A 63 -1.60 2.76 11.74
N GLU A 64 -0.61 3.51 11.29
CA GLU A 64 -0.86 4.64 10.43
C GLU A 64 -1.42 4.19 9.08
N MET A 65 -0.89 3.10 8.56
CA MET A 65 -1.41 2.55 7.31
C MET A 65 -2.87 2.14 7.45
N LEU A 66 -3.22 1.58 8.58
CA LEU A 66 -4.61 1.22 8.84
C LEU A 66 -5.51 2.44 8.88
N LYS A 67 -5.02 3.54 9.45
CA LYS A 67 -5.80 4.77 9.46
C LYS A 67 -6.07 5.27 8.05
N TYR A 68 -5.06 5.26 7.19
CA TYR A 68 -5.26 5.70 5.82
C TYR A 68 -6.22 4.79 5.07
N ARG A 69 -6.19 3.51 5.36
CA ARG A 69 -7.13 2.57 4.78
C ARG A 69 -8.57 2.95 5.11
N PHE A 70 -8.83 3.23 6.39
CA PHE A 70 -10.16 3.60 6.83
C PHE A 70 -10.54 5.00 6.35
N ALA A 71 -9.62 5.94 6.37
CA ALA A 71 -9.89 7.30 5.92
C ALA A 71 -10.31 7.29 4.45
N SER A 72 -9.59 6.55 3.63
CA SER A 72 -9.92 6.45 2.22
C SER A 72 -11.31 5.88 2.03
N TYR A 73 -11.66 4.91 2.83
CA TYR A 73 -12.95 4.27 2.74
C TYR A 73 -14.10 5.23 3.09
N TYR A 74 -13.92 6.01 4.14
CA TYR A 74 -14.99 6.92 4.60
C TYR A 74 -15.09 8.18 3.77
N ILE A 75 -13.98 8.69 3.31
CA ILE A 75 -13.97 9.94 2.57
C ILE A 75 -14.59 9.77 1.20
N LYS A 76 -14.66 8.59 0.76
CA LYS A 76 -15.19 8.30 -0.53
C LYS A 76 -16.62 8.78 -0.78
N LYS A 77 -17.35 9.05 0.18
CA LYS A 77 -18.72 9.49 0.01
C LYS A 77 -18.97 10.66 -0.92
#